data_853b4182396bd094dcdd8dda88e9a57b
#
_entry.id   853b4182396bd094dcdd8dda88e9a57b
#
_cell.length_a   1.000
_cell.length_b   1.000
_cell.length_c   1.000
_cell.angle_alpha   90.00
_cell.angle_beta   90.00
_cell.angle_gamma   90.00
#
_symmetry.space_group_name_H-M   'P 1'
#
loop_
_entity.id
_entity.type
_entity.pdbx_description
1 polymer ?
#
loop_
_entity_poly.entity_id
_entity_poly.type
_entity_poly.pdbx_seq_one_letter_code
_entity_poly.pdbx_strand_id
1 'polypeptide(L)'
;TAQAEIPGMRDVRAWAGRPSAAMERDLALSFAQESSIDFPVGPDGVVHYAHLALSGAGANGAFGSGFLNGWTQTGNRPTFKIVTGVSTGALMAPFAFLGPTYDDALREFYTTTSSSDIFLVGALVRIAARALTSDALADSSPLASLIERHVDEAFVQRVAQAHAAGRRLYIGTVDLDSLRFVVWNMGLIASSGRPEAVALFRQVMLASASIPIAFPPVLFDVVADGRAYDEMHVDGAVGARVFYSEGMFRPSVLRERGRRDAHEGREDIFIIHNGQLFRETSPTRRTVPNIALRVLDATGRAGIIGDLFRIHTVARAEGAAFNWVTIPDDVTIAPEQAFDPVSMQQLYDVGF
;
A
#
# COMPACT_ATOMS: atom_id res chain seq x y z
N THR A 1 -11.70 15.83 18.05
CA THR A 1 -10.46 16.46 17.58
C THR A 1 -10.43 16.34 16.06
N ALA A 2 -10.17 17.42 15.33
CA ALA A 2 -9.97 17.36 13.89
C ALA A 2 -8.61 16.71 13.59
N GLN A 3 -8.49 16.06 12.44
CA GLN A 3 -7.21 15.56 11.96
C GLN A 3 -6.30 16.74 11.62
N ALA A 4 -5.04 16.70 12.05
CA ALA A 4 -4.06 17.68 11.65
C ALA A 4 -3.77 17.60 10.15
N GLU A 5 -3.39 18.70 9.54
CA GLU A 5 -3.15 18.80 8.10
C GLU A 5 -1.66 18.89 7.77
N ILE A 6 -1.28 18.37 6.61
CA ILE A 6 0.07 18.58 6.07
C ILE A 6 0.19 20.05 5.63
N PRO A 7 1.25 20.78 6.04
CA PRO A 7 1.45 22.17 5.67
C PRO A 7 1.36 22.37 4.16
N GLY A 8 0.44 23.23 3.73
CA GLY A 8 0.25 23.56 2.32
C GLY A 8 -0.41 22.50 1.45
N MET A 9 -0.78 21.32 2.00
CA MET A 9 -1.45 20.23 1.27
C MET A 9 -2.67 19.73 2.08
N ARG A 10 -3.80 20.39 1.88
CA ARG A 10 -5.06 20.03 2.54
C ARG A 10 -5.70 18.80 1.90
N ASP A 11 -6.48 18.07 2.72
CA ASP A 11 -7.32 16.95 2.25
C ASP A 11 -6.55 15.76 1.63
N VAL A 12 -5.21 15.72 1.75
CA VAL A 12 -4.39 14.64 1.17
C VAL A 12 -4.43 13.33 1.99
N ARG A 13 -5.09 13.34 3.15
CA ARG A 13 -5.18 12.15 4.02
C ARG A 13 -6.48 12.15 4.83
N ALA A 14 -6.89 10.97 5.28
CA ALA A 14 -8.05 10.79 6.15
C ALA A 14 -7.83 9.65 7.14
N TRP A 15 -8.49 9.72 8.30
CA TRP A 15 -8.58 8.60 9.22
C TRP A 15 -9.55 7.55 8.71
N ALA A 16 -9.16 6.29 8.72
CA ALA A 16 -10.05 5.17 8.45
C ALA A 16 -11.15 5.02 9.53
N GLY A 17 -12.18 4.24 9.19
CA GLY A 17 -13.26 3.90 10.11
C GLY A 17 -14.38 4.92 10.20
N ARG A 18 -14.34 6.00 9.40
CA ARG A 18 -15.41 7.01 9.33
C ARG A 18 -15.46 7.70 7.97
N PRO A 19 -16.63 8.19 7.54
CA PRO A 19 -16.75 8.94 6.30
C PRO A 19 -15.82 10.16 6.27
N SER A 20 -15.20 10.39 5.12
CA SER A 20 -14.36 11.57 4.86
C SER A 20 -14.92 12.35 3.68
N ALA A 21 -15.49 13.52 3.97
CA ALA A 21 -16.05 14.38 2.93
C ALA A 21 -15.01 14.79 1.86
N ALA A 22 -13.74 14.92 2.24
CA ALA A 22 -12.68 15.21 1.29
C ALA A 22 -12.43 14.05 0.33
N MET A 23 -12.27 12.82 0.87
CA MET A 23 -12.09 11.61 0.05
C MET A 23 -13.32 11.30 -0.80
N GLU A 24 -14.53 11.53 -0.29
CA GLU A 24 -15.78 11.37 -1.05
C GLU A 24 -15.86 12.35 -2.22
N ARG A 25 -15.55 13.64 -2.00
CA ARG A 25 -15.53 14.64 -3.08
C ARG A 25 -14.52 14.29 -4.15
N ASP A 26 -13.30 13.92 -3.76
CA ASP A 26 -12.24 13.55 -4.69
C ASP A 26 -12.58 12.29 -5.50
N LEU A 27 -13.14 11.27 -4.85
CA LEU A 27 -13.55 10.06 -5.55
C LEU A 27 -14.77 10.31 -6.46
N ALA A 28 -15.75 11.12 -6.05
CA ALA A 28 -16.86 11.51 -6.92
C ALA A 28 -16.38 12.28 -8.16
N LEU A 29 -15.41 13.20 -7.98
CA LEU A 29 -14.77 13.91 -9.09
C LEU A 29 -14.07 12.96 -10.05
N SER A 30 -13.48 11.87 -9.54
CA SER A 30 -12.78 10.89 -10.37
C SER A 30 -13.65 10.26 -11.46
N PHE A 31 -14.93 10.06 -11.19
CA PHE A 31 -15.87 9.52 -12.18
C PHE A 31 -16.26 10.54 -13.27
N ALA A 32 -16.15 11.84 -12.97
CA ALA A 32 -16.33 12.89 -13.97
C ALA A 32 -15.07 13.16 -14.81
N GLN A 33 -13.92 12.70 -14.36
CA GLN A 33 -12.61 12.88 -15.02
C GLN A 33 -12.24 11.72 -15.94
N GLU A 34 -12.84 10.55 -15.77
CA GLU A 34 -12.48 9.34 -16.50
C GLU A 34 -12.73 9.44 -18.01
N SER A 35 -11.93 8.69 -18.76
CA SER A 35 -12.09 8.53 -20.20
C SER A 35 -12.67 7.15 -20.55
N SER A 36 -13.40 7.06 -21.67
CA SER A 36 -13.87 5.79 -22.21
C SER A 36 -12.74 4.88 -22.75
N ILE A 37 -11.51 5.40 -22.86
CA ILE A 37 -10.34 4.61 -23.23
C ILE A 37 -9.87 3.79 -22.02
N ASP A 38 -9.84 4.42 -20.84
CA ASP A 38 -9.40 3.75 -19.62
C ASP A 38 -10.50 2.86 -19.03
N PHE A 39 -11.76 3.27 -19.17
CA PHE A 39 -12.93 2.58 -18.65
C PHE A 39 -13.98 2.41 -19.76
N PRO A 40 -13.73 1.48 -20.72
CA PRO A 40 -14.67 1.23 -21.82
C PRO A 40 -15.92 0.51 -21.32
N VAL A 41 -17.00 0.67 -22.06
CA VAL A 41 -18.22 -0.14 -21.89
C VAL A 41 -17.91 -1.55 -22.35
N GLY A 42 -18.10 -2.53 -21.48
CA GLY A 42 -17.91 -3.94 -21.79
C GLY A 42 -18.92 -4.50 -22.80
N PRO A 43 -18.70 -5.72 -23.28
CA PRO A 43 -19.64 -6.40 -24.20
C PRO A 43 -21.03 -6.64 -23.60
N ASP A 44 -21.13 -6.63 -22.26
CA ASP A 44 -22.34 -6.74 -21.47
C ASP A 44 -23.10 -5.40 -21.30
N GLY A 45 -22.55 -4.30 -21.85
CA GLY A 45 -23.11 -2.98 -21.72
C GLY A 45 -22.74 -2.27 -20.41
N VAL A 46 -21.87 -2.84 -19.59
CA VAL A 46 -21.47 -2.36 -18.27
C VAL A 46 -20.03 -1.84 -18.30
N VAL A 47 -19.74 -0.79 -17.54
CA VAL A 47 -18.36 -0.35 -17.29
C VAL A 47 -17.83 -1.06 -16.04
N HIS A 48 -16.77 -1.84 -16.20
CA HIS A 48 -16.12 -2.56 -15.12
C HIS A 48 -14.99 -1.73 -14.49
N TYR A 49 -15.16 -1.38 -13.22
CA TYR A 49 -14.18 -0.62 -12.45
C TYR A 49 -13.33 -1.56 -11.61
N ALA A 50 -12.17 -1.92 -12.12
CA ALA A 50 -11.23 -2.75 -11.39
C ALA A 50 -10.56 -1.97 -10.25
N HIS A 51 -10.60 -2.51 -9.05
CA HIS A 51 -9.96 -1.99 -7.86
C HIS A 51 -8.95 -3.02 -7.34
N LEU A 52 -7.73 -2.59 -7.04
CA LEU A 52 -6.66 -3.45 -6.56
C LEU A 52 -6.27 -3.11 -5.13
N ALA A 53 -6.28 -4.09 -4.25
CA ALA A 53 -5.77 -3.96 -2.88
C ALA A 53 -4.55 -4.86 -2.67
N LEU A 54 -3.43 -4.26 -2.25
CA LEU A 54 -2.12 -4.92 -2.09
C LEU A 54 -1.75 -5.00 -0.62
N SER A 55 -1.55 -6.23 -0.11
CA SER A 55 -1.21 -6.43 1.29
C SER A 55 0.27 -6.19 1.60
N GLY A 56 0.55 -5.92 2.88
CA GLY A 56 1.90 -6.04 3.43
C GLY A 56 2.36 -7.51 3.49
N ALA A 57 3.65 -7.75 3.55
CA ALA A 57 4.36 -8.98 3.97
C ALA A 57 5.88 -8.95 3.64
N GLY A 58 6.52 -7.81 3.67
CA GLY A 58 7.97 -7.67 3.47
C GLY A 58 8.45 -8.24 2.12
N ALA A 59 9.48 -9.09 2.15
CA ALA A 59 10.08 -9.70 0.96
C ALA A 59 9.09 -10.53 0.11
N ASN A 60 8.02 -11.02 0.71
CA ASN A 60 6.98 -11.78 0.00
C ASN A 60 6.23 -10.94 -1.05
N GLY A 61 6.42 -9.61 -1.09
CA GLY A 61 5.95 -8.76 -2.18
C GLY A 61 6.44 -9.21 -3.56
N ALA A 62 7.51 -9.98 -3.63
CA ALA A 62 7.98 -10.61 -4.86
C ALA A 62 6.89 -11.48 -5.53
N PHE A 63 6.05 -12.18 -4.73
CA PHE A 63 4.90 -12.91 -5.25
C PHE A 63 3.91 -11.99 -5.98
N GLY A 64 3.52 -10.89 -5.36
CA GLY A 64 2.58 -9.93 -5.96
C GLY A 64 3.16 -9.25 -7.21
N SER A 65 4.47 -8.97 -7.21
CA SER A 65 5.17 -8.48 -8.39
C SER A 65 5.10 -9.49 -9.54
N GLY A 66 5.40 -10.77 -9.27
CA GLY A 66 5.27 -11.85 -10.23
C GLY A 66 3.84 -12.00 -10.76
N PHE A 67 2.85 -11.98 -9.85
CA PHE A 67 1.45 -12.10 -10.24
C PHE A 67 0.99 -10.95 -11.16
N LEU A 68 1.35 -9.70 -10.85
CA LEU A 68 1.01 -8.56 -11.70
C LEU A 68 1.65 -8.66 -13.09
N ASN A 69 2.92 -9.06 -13.16
CA ASN A 69 3.64 -9.22 -14.42
C ASN A 69 3.08 -10.41 -15.23
N GLY A 70 2.78 -11.53 -14.58
CA GLY A 70 2.10 -12.67 -15.21
C GLY A 70 0.72 -12.29 -15.74
N TRP A 71 -0.05 -11.50 -14.96
CA TRP A 71 -1.35 -10.99 -15.39
C TRP A 71 -1.23 -10.10 -16.64
N THR A 72 -0.19 -9.25 -16.70
CA THR A 72 0.10 -8.47 -17.92
C THR A 72 0.37 -9.38 -19.12
N GLN A 73 1.12 -10.47 -18.94
CA GLN A 73 1.42 -11.42 -20.02
C GLN A 73 0.17 -12.09 -20.62
N THR A 74 -0.89 -12.25 -19.82
CA THR A 74 -2.16 -12.79 -20.33
C THR A 74 -2.93 -11.80 -21.20
N GLY A 75 -2.53 -10.53 -21.22
CA GLY A 75 -3.16 -9.46 -21.99
C GLY A 75 -4.50 -8.96 -21.45
N ASN A 76 -4.94 -9.43 -20.29
CA ASN A 76 -6.25 -9.07 -19.70
C ASN A 76 -6.15 -8.37 -18.34
N ARG A 77 -4.95 -7.92 -17.92
CA ARG A 77 -4.80 -7.07 -16.75
C ARG A 77 -5.54 -5.75 -16.95
N PRO A 78 -6.53 -5.40 -16.12
CA PRO A 78 -7.32 -4.20 -16.31
C PRO A 78 -6.53 -2.94 -15.90
N THR A 79 -6.96 -1.79 -16.41
CA THR A 79 -6.62 -0.50 -15.81
C THR A 79 -7.34 -0.37 -14.48
N PHE A 80 -6.60 -0.18 -13.39
CA PHE A 80 -7.22 -0.07 -12.06
C PHE A 80 -7.73 1.34 -11.79
N LYS A 81 -8.99 1.45 -11.40
CA LYS A 81 -9.64 2.70 -10.97
C LYS A 81 -9.12 3.17 -9.62
N ILE A 82 -9.00 2.23 -8.68
CA ILE A 82 -8.45 2.47 -7.35
C ILE A 82 -7.36 1.43 -7.10
N VAL A 83 -6.23 1.89 -6.58
CA VAL A 83 -5.17 1.00 -6.05
C VAL A 83 -4.91 1.40 -4.61
N THR A 84 -4.88 0.43 -3.72
CA THR A 84 -4.50 0.62 -2.31
C THR A 84 -3.30 -0.25 -1.95
N GLY A 85 -2.45 0.24 -1.06
CA GLY A 85 -1.29 -0.52 -0.62
C GLY A 85 -0.87 -0.24 0.81
N VAL A 86 -0.35 -1.27 1.48
CA VAL A 86 0.18 -1.22 2.84
C VAL A 86 1.54 -1.93 2.87
N SER A 87 2.52 -1.37 3.59
CA SER A 87 3.83 -1.99 3.75
C SER A 87 4.49 -2.29 2.39
N THR A 88 4.93 -3.50 2.13
CA THR A 88 5.43 -3.89 0.79
C THR A 88 4.38 -3.62 -0.31
N GLY A 89 3.08 -3.76 -0.01
CA GLY A 89 2.02 -3.37 -0.93
C GLY A 89 2.01 -1.87 -1.24
N ALA A 90 2.42 -1.02 -0.30
CA ALA A 90 2.57 0.42 -0.53
C ALA A 90 3.77 0.75 -1.44
N LEU A 91 4.83 -0.06 -1.36
CA LEU A 91 5.97 0.05 -2.28
C LEU A 91 5.60 -0.40 -3.71
N MET A 92 4.71 -1.37 -3.83
CA MET A 92 4.21 -1.93 -5.10
C MET A 92 3.10 -1.08 -5.74
N ALA A 93 2.23 -0.49 -4.93
CA ALA A 93 1.00 0.15 -5.38
C ALA A 93 1.20 1.24 -6.44
N PRO A 94 2.20 2.15 -6.36
CA PRO A 94 2.40 3.17 -7.39
C PRO A 94 2.77 2.58 -8.76
N PHE A 95 3.56 1.51 -8.81
CA PHE A 95 3.91 0.81 -10.04
C PHE A 95 2.69 0.08 -10.63
N ALA A 96 1.95 -0.65 -9.81
CA ALA A 96 0.70 -1.31 -10.22
C ALA A 96 -0.33 -0.30 -10.72
N PHE A 97 -0.41 0.87 -10.10
CA PHE A 97 -1.26 1.98 -10.47
C PHE A 97 -0.89 2.55 -11.85
N LEU A 98 0.38 2.75 -12.13
CA LEU A 98 0.83 3.26 -13.42
C LEU A 98 0.71 2.22 -14.55
N GLY A 99 0.70 0.92 -14.20
CA GLY A 99 0.39 -0.17 -15.12
C GLY A 99 1.60 -0.83 -15.78
N PRO A 100 1.39 -1.57 -16.89
CA PRO A 100 2.38 -2.50 -17.46
C PRO A 100 3.73 -1.90 -17.86
N THR A 101 3.78 -0.62 -18.18
CA THR A 101 5.02 0.09 -18.50
C THR A 101 6.05 0.05 -17.36
N TYR A 102 5.59 -0.21 -16.14
CA TYR A 102 6.43 -0.27 -14.94
C TYR A 102 6.67 -1.69 -14.42
N ASP A 103 6.28 -2.71 -15.16
CA ASP A 103 6.41 -4.10 -14.74
C ASP A 103 7.87 -4.54 -14.59
N ASP A 104 8.75 -4.09 -15.49
CA ASP A 104 10.20 -4.37 -15.38
C ASP A 104 10.81 -3.70 -14.13
N ALA A 105 10.46 -2.45 -13.85
CA ALA A 105 10.92 -1.75 -12.66
C ALA A 105 10.41 -2.42 -11.37
N LEU A 106 9.16 -2.89 -11.38
CA LEU A 106 8.57 -3.62 -10.27
C LEU A 106 9.25 -4.98 -10.06
N ARG A 107 9.56 -5.70 -11.14
CA ARG A 107 10.34 -6.94 -11.09
C ARG A 107 11.72 -6.69 -10.52
N GLU A 108 12.46 -5.72 -11.05
CA GLU A 108 13.79 -5.37 -10.58
C GLU A 108 13.78 -5.04 -9.08
N PHE A 109 12.85 -4.19 -8.64
CA PHE A 109 12.68 -3.83 -7.23
C PHE A 109 12.57 -5.06 -6.32
N TYR A 110 11.83 -6.10 -6.72
CA TYR A 110 11.58 -7.28 -5.88
C TYR A 110 12.51 -8.47 -6.13
N THR A 111 13.25 -8.53 -7.22
CA THR A 111 14.11 -9.69 -7.50
C THR A 111 15.60 -9.41 -7.34
N THR A 112 16.00 -8.13 -7.32
CA THR A 112 17.41 -7.75 -7.15
C THR A 112 17.73 -7.16 -5.78
N THR A 113 16.70 -6.80 -4.99
CA THR A 113 16.87 -6.20 -3.66
C THR A 113 17.32 -7.22 -2.64
N SER A 114 18.39 -6.88 -1.92
CA SER A 114 18.93 -7.68 -0.81
C SER A 114 18.65 -7.02 0.54
N SER A 115 18.94 -7.76 1.63
CA SER A 115 18.80 -7.20 2.98
C SER A 115 19.65 -5.93 3.20
N SER A 116 20.81 -5.79 2.54
CA SER A 116 21.65 -4.59 2.62
C SER A 116 21.05 -3.37 1.93
N ASP A 117 20.15 -3.58 0.97
CA ASP A 117 19.41 -2.50 0.29
C ASP A 117 18.20 -2.01 1.10
N ILE A 118 17.81 -2.77 2.12
CA ILE A 118 16.66 -2.47 2.99
C ILE A 118 17.13 -1.93 4.34
N PHE A 119 18.18 -2.53 4.92
CA PHE A 119 18.70 -2.12 6.23
C PHE A 119 20.20 -2.38 6.39
N LEU A 120 20.86 -1.58 7.23
CA LEU A 120 22.29 -1.76 7.54
C LEU A 120 22.49 -2.79 8.66
N VAL A 121 23.06 -3.93 8.33
CA VAL A 121 23.32 -5.07 9.26
C VAL A 121 24.33 -4.70 10.36
N GLY A 122 25.19 -3.71 10.17
CA GLY A 122 26.18 -3.25 11.15
C GLY A 122 25.59 -2.62 12.42
N ALA A 123 24.32 -2.30 12.42
CA ALA A 123 23.59 -1.81 13.59
C ALA A 123 23.36 -2.92 14.64
N LEU A 124 23.23 -4.17 14.24
CA LEU A 124 22.92 -5.29 15.15
C LEU A 124 23.96 -5.50 16.26
N VAL A 125 25.23 -5.23 16.02
CA VAL A 125 26.30 -5.36 17.04
C VAL A 125 26.33 -4.15 18.00
N ARG A 126 25.85 -2.99 17.57
CA ARG A 126 25.71 -1.78 18.41
C ARG A 126 24.41 -1.74 19.21
N ILE A 127 23.44 -2.59 18.89
CA ILE A 127 22.07 -2.62 19.44
C ILE A 127 22.05 -2.93 20.93
N ALA A 128 22.93 -3.76 21.46
CA ALA A 128 22.96 -4.09 22.89
C ALA A 128 23.25 -2.88 23.79
N ALA A 129 23.97 -1.87 23.29
CA ALA A 129 24.24 -0.62 23.98
C ALA A 129 23.18 0.49 23.66
N ARG A 130 22.52 0.40 22.51
CA ARG A 130 21.52 1.37 22.04
C ARG A 130 20.07 1.01 22.37
N ALA A 131 19.79 -0.24 22.72
CA ALA A 131 18.42 -0.75 22.96
C ALA A 131 17.63 0.02 24.05
N LEU A 132 18.31 0.85 24.85
CA LEU A 132 17.68 1.72 25.85
C LEU A 132 17.51 3.17 25.38
N THR A 133 18.05 3.55 24.20
CA THR A 133 18.07 4.95 23.74
C THR A 133 17.73 5.12 22.26
N SER A 134 17.48 4.03 21.51
CA SER A 134 17.12 4.07 20.10
C SER A 134 15.69 3.58 19.90
N ASP A 135 14.98 4.21 18.98
CA ASP A 135 13.61 3.90 18.58
C ASP A 135 13.50 2.70 17.62
N ALA A 136 14.65 2.17 17.12
CA ALA A 136 14.66 1.06 16.18
C ALA A 136 15.94 0.21 16.24
N LEU A 137 15.86 -1.02 15.69
CA LEU A 137 16.97 -1.96 15.57
C LEU A 137 17.82 -1.73 14.31
N ALA A 138 17.27 -1.16 13.27
CA ALA A 138 17.93 -0.94 11.99
C ALA A 138 17.75 0.49 11.47
N ASP A 139 18.63 0.92 10.57
CA ASP A 139 18.55 2.18 9.82
C ASP A 139 17.76 1.94 8.52
N SER A 140 16.76 2.75 8.25
CA SER A 140 15.90 2.70 7.06
C SER A 140 16.45 3.51 5.87
N SER A 141 17.63 4.15 6.00
CA SER A 141 18.23 4.94 4.91
C SER A 141 18.43 4.15 3.61
N PRO A 142 18.80 2.86 3.61
CA PRO A 142 18.89 2.10 2.38
C PRO A 142 17.53 1.96 1.67
N LEU A 143 16.46 1.67 2.40
CA LEU A 143 15.11 1.61 1.84
C LEU A 143 14.67 2.97 1.28
N ALA A 144 14.97 4.06 1.99
CA ALA A 144 14.70 5.41 1.50
C ALA A 144 15.42 5.67 0.17
N SER A 145 16.71 5.30 0.07
CA SER A 145 17.51 5.43 -1.15
C SER A 145 16.98 4.53 -2.28
N LEU A 146 16.48 3.34 -1.96
CA LEU A 146 15.84 2.45 -2.93
C LEU A 146 14.56 3.09 -3.50
N ILE A 147 13.71 3.65 -2.64
CA ILE A 147 12.51 4.39 -3.05
C ILE A 147 12.90 5.59 -3.94
N GLU A 148 13.94 6.35 -3.57
CA GLU A 148 14.40 7.51 -4.35
C GLU A 148 14.85 7.16 -5.76
N ARG A 149 15.52 6.03 -5.94
CA ARG A 149 15.98 5.58 -7.27
C ARG A 149 14.84 5.26 -8.23
N HIS A 150 13.71 4.76 -7.72
CA HIS A 150 12.58 4.31 -8.54
C HIS A 150 11.43 5.32 -8.61
N VAL A 151 11.34 6.23 -7.65
CA VAL A 151 10.24 7.21 -7.53
C VAL A 151 10.83 8.61 -7.64
N ASP A 152 11.17 8.99 -8.86
CA ASP A 152 11.66 10.34 -9.19
C ASP A 152 10.50 11.32 -9.45
N GLU A 153 10.82 12.56 -9.77
CA GLU A 153 9.83 13.61 -10.07
C GLU A 153 8.95 13.23 -11.27
N ALA A 154 9.54 12.64 -12.33
CA ALA A 154 8.80 12.23 -13.52
C ALA A 154 7.81 11.09 -13.19
N PHE A 155 8.19 10.17 -12.32
CA PHE A 155 7.28 9.13 -11.81
C PHE A 155 6.09 9.72 -11.06
N VAL A 156 6.34 10.63 -10.11
CA VAL A 156 5.28 11.30 -9.33
C VAL A 156 4.37 12.13 -10.25
N GLN A 157 4.93 12.78 -11.26
CA GLN A 157 4.15 13.52 -12.26
C GLN A 157 3.22 12.58 -13.07
N ARG A 158 3.64 11.34 -13.38
CA ARG A 158 2.77 10.35 -14.03
C ARG A 158 1.63 9.91 -13.11
N VAL A 159 1.88 9.79 -11.80
CA VAL A 159 0.80 9.55 -10.82
C VAL A 159 -0.20 10.71 -10.82
N ALA A 160 0.26 11.96 -10.88
CA ALA A 160 -0.60 13.13 -10.99
C ALA A 160 -1.46 13.11 -12.27
N GLN A 161 -0.87 12.72 -13.41
CA GLN A 161 -1.60 12.57 -14.68
C GLN A 161 -2.67 11.49 -14.61
N ALA A 162 -2.36 10.32 -14.04
CA ALA A 162 -3.32 9.24 -13.83
C ALA A 162 -4.44 9.64 -12.86
N HIS A 163 -4.12 10.43 -11.83
CA HIS A 163 -5.11 11.02 -10.92
C HIS A 163 -6.05 11.98 -11.67
N ALA A 164 -5.51 12.86 -12.50
CA ALA A 164 -6.28 13.79 -13.32
C ALA A 164 -7.16 13.06 -14.36
N ALA A 165 -6.75 11.84 -14.79
CA ALA A 165 -7.54 10.94 -15.64
C ALA A 165 -8.57 10.10 -14.85
N GLY A 166 -8.85 10.45 -13.60
CA GLY A 166 -9.92 9.84 -12.80
C GLY A 166 -9.53 8.56 -12.07
N ARG A 167 -8.25 8.30 -11.85
CA ARG A 167 -7.77 7.13 -11.09
C ARG A 167 -7.32 7.54 -9.69
N ARG A 168 -7.34 6.62 -8.73
CA ARG A 168 -7.01 6.93 -7.33
C ARG A 168 -5.99 5.94 -6.76
N LEU A 169 -4.97 6.48 -6.09
CA LEU A 169 -3.93 5.72 -5.42
C LEU A 169 -3.92 6.08 -3.94
N TYR A 170 -4.08 5.08 -3.09
CA TYR A 170 -4.09 5.25 -1.64
C TYR A 170 -3.03 4.38 -0.96
N ILE A 171 -2.33 4.95 0.02
CA ILE A 171 -1.37 4.23 0.88
C ILE A 171 -1.81 4.38 2.34
N GLY A 172 -1.69 3.29 3.10
CA GLY A 172 -2.04 3.24 4.51
C GLY A 172 -0.83 3.27 5.44
N THR A 173 -0.90 4.07 6.50
CA THR A 173 0.06 4.12 7.61
C THR A 173 -0.67 4.07 8.94
N VAL A 174 0.01 3.83 10.05
CA VAL A 174 -0.55 4.01 11.39
C VAL A 174 0.12 5.18 12.08
N ASP A 175 -0.68 6.15 12.51
CA ASP A 175 -0.27 7.21 13.41
C ASP A 175 -0.29 6.68 14.86
N LEU A 176 0.89 6.58 15.47
CA LEU A 176 1.04 6.05 16.83
C LEU A 176 0.52 7.01 17.92
N ASP A 177 0.51 8.31 17.65
CA ASP A 177 0.05 9.29 18.64
C ASP A 177 -1.47 9.24 18.81
N SER A 178 -2.19 9.04 17.70
CA SER A 178 -3.66 8.91 17.72
C SER A 178 -4.16 7.46 17.74
N LEU A 179 -3.28 6.48 17.55
CA LEU A 179 -3.61 5.05 17.38
C LEU A 179 -4.60 4.81 16.22
N ARG A 180 -4.42 5.53 15.11
CA ARG A 180 -5.34 5.49 13.98
C ARG A 180 -4.65 5.05 12.70
N PHE A 181 -5.39 4.26 11.92
CA PHE A 181 -5.01 4.00 10.54
C PHE A 181 -5.32 5.24 9.69
N VAL A 182 -4.29 5.72 9.00
CA VAL A 182 -4.34 6.92 8.15
C VAL A 182 -4.20 6.50 6.69
N VAL A 183 -5.13 6.93 5.86
CA VAL A 183 -5.11 6.70 4.41
C VAL A 183 -4.68 7.98 3.71
N TRP A 184 -3.63 7.87 2.92
CA TRP A 184 -3.04 8.96 2.15
C TRP A 184 -3.50 8.87 0.69
N ASN A 185 -4.00 9.99 0.17
CA ASN A 185 -4.31 10.12 -1.26
C ASN A 185 -3.06 10.57 -2.01
N MET A 186 -2.34 9.61 -2.56
CA MET A 186 -1.07 9.84 -3.24
C MET A 186 -1.22 10.66 -4.52
N GLY A 187 -2.37 10.55 -5.17
CA GLY A 187 -2.69 11.37 -6.34
C GLY A 187 -2.87 12.85 -6.01
N LEU A 188 -3.53 13.18 -4.90
CA LEU A 188 -3.64 14.57 -4.44
C LEU A 188 -2.28 15.14 -4.02
N ILE A 189 -1.42 14.34 -3.36
CA ILE A 189 -0.04 14.74 -3.06
C ILE A 189 0.70 15.06 -4.36
N ALA A 190 0.68 14.13 -5.32
CA ALA A 190 1.36 14.27 -6.61
C ALA A 190 0.85 15.48 -7.41
N SER A 191 -0.44 15.80 -7.32
CA SER A 191 -1.10 16.88 -8.05
C SER A 191 -1.08 18.23 -7.32
N SER A 192 -0.46 18.29 -6.13
CA SER A 192 -0.50 19.50 -5.28
C SER A 192 0.24 20.71 -5.86
N GLY A 193 1.17 20.49 -6.81
CA GLY A 193 2.04 21.54 -7.37
C GLY A 193 3.05 22.09 -6.36
N ARG A 194 3.23 21.45 -5.21
CA ARG A 194 4.14 21.89 -4.16
C ARG A 194 5.55 21.32 -4.37
N PRO A 195 6.60 22.08 -4.08
CA PRO A 195 7.98 21.57 -4.17
C PRO A 195 8.23 20.34 -3.30
N GLU A 196 7.53 20.23 -2.17
CA GLU A 196 7.67 19.15 -1.20
C GLU A 196 6.90 17.86 -1.61
N ALA A 197 6.12 17.89 -2.69
CA ALA A 197 5.24 16.78 -3.09
C ALA A 197 5.99 15.46 -3.29
N VAL A 198 7.13 15.48 -3.98
CA VAL A 198 7.95 14.28 -4.23
C VAL A 198 8.52 13.73 -2.92
N ALA A 199 9.02 14.60 -2.05
CA ALA A 199 9.56 14.21 -0.75
C ALA A 199 8.47 13.59 0.14
N LEU A 200 7.29 14.22 0.22
CA LEU A 200 6.16 13.70 0.98
C LEU A 200 5.67 12.36 0.40
N PHE A 201 5.59 12.23 -0.92
CA PHE A 201 5.19 10.99 -1.59
C PHE A 201 6.10 9.82 -1.17
N ARG A 202 7.42 10.00 -1.24
CA ARG A 202 8.41 9.02 -0.81
C ARG A 202 8.35 8.74 0.69
N GLN A 203 8.16 9.78 1.49
CA GLN A 203 8.05 9.69 2.95
C GLN A 203 6.84 8.84 3.37
N VAL A 204 5.69 8.98 2.70
CA VAL A 204 4.50 8.14 2.96
C VAL A 204 4.78 6.68 2.60
N MET A 205 5.44 6.39 1.48
CA MET A 205 5.84 5.03 1.11
C MET A 205 6.78 4.42 2.16
N LEU A 206 7.77 5.18 2.60
CA LEU A 206 8.72 4.76 3.64
C LEU A 206 7.99 4.50 4.97
N ALA A 207 7.13 5.41 5.41
CA ALA A 207 6.35 5.26 6.64
C ALA A 207 5.49 4.00 6.63
N SER A 208 4.82 3.75 5.49
CA SER A 208 4.00 2.54 5.33
C SER A 208 4.81 1.24 5.41
N ALA A 209 6.10 1.27 5.11
CA ALA A 209 7.01 0.12 5.19
C ALA A 209 7.90 0.11 6.45
N SER A 210 7.70 1.06 7.37
CA SER A 210 8.49 1.18 8.61
C SER A 210 7.92 0.26 9.71
N ILE A 211 8.30 -1.03 9.65
CA ILE A 211 7.88 -2.06 10.60
C ILE A 211 8.38 -1.69 12.01
N PRO A 212 7.49 -1.54 13.01
CA PRO A 212 7.87 -1.21 14.37
C PRO A 212 8.94 -2.15 14.92
N ILE A 213 9.85 -1.64 15.74
CA ILE A 213 10.99 -2.33 16.32
C ILE A 213 12.11 -2.57 15.29
N ALA A 214 11.76 -2.99 14.05
CA ALA A 214 12.74 -3.20 13.00
C ALA A 214 13.28 -1.88 12.42
N PHE A 215 12.39 -0.95 12.10
CA PHE A 215 12.71 0.36 11.52
C PHE A 215 12.27 1.52 12.40
N PRO A 216 12.94 2.69 12.30
CA PRO A 216 12.49 3.88 12.98
C PRO A 216 11.14 4.34 12.43
N PRO A 217 10.28 4.91 13.31
CA PRO A 217 9.08 5.61 12.87
C PRO A 217 9.44 6.80 11.96
N VAL A 218 8.53 7.17 11.09
CA VAL A 218 8.66 8.34 10.24
C VAL A 218 7.83 9.48 10.84
N LEU A 219 8.46 10.63 11.06
CA LEU A 219 7.81 11.83 11.58
C LEU A 219 7.29 12.68 10.43
N PHE A 220 6.04 13.14 10.55
CA PHE A 220 5.42 14.08 9.62
C PHE A 220 5.14 15.39 10.31
N ASP A 221 5.64 16.48 9.74
CA ASP A 221 5.26 17.83 10.14
C ASP A 221 3.78 18.06 9.82
N VAL A 222 3.01 18.47 10.81
CA VAL A 222 1.57 18.72 10.69
C VAL A 222 1.17 20.01 11.40
N VAL A 223 0.02 20.55 11.02
CA VAL A 223 -0.57 21.73 11.65
C VAL A 223 -1.97 21.41 12.13
N ALA A 224 -2.24 21.71 13.40
CA ALA A 224 -3.57 21.67 14.01
C ALA A 224 -3.81 22.96 14.80
N ASP A 225 -4.97 23.58 14.61
CA ASP A 225 -5.36 24.83 15.28
C ASP A 225 -4.29 25.94 15.19
N GLY A 226 -3.60 26.02 14.06
CA GLY A 226 -2.54 27.00 13.78
C GLY A 226 -1.19 26.74 14.48
N ARG A 227 -1.03 25.57 15.10
CA ARG A 227 0.22 25.14 15.73
C ARG A 227 0.85 23.99 14.97
N ALA A 228 2.18 23.99 14.87
CA ALA A 228 2.95 22.93 14.30
C ALA A 228 3.18 21.80 15.32
N TYR A 229 3.10 20.57 14.86
CA TYR A 229 3.36 19.32 15.60
C TYR A 229 4.06 18.32 14.67
N ASP A 230 4.65 17.30 15.28
CA ASP A 230 5.11 16.11 14.60
C ASP A 230 4.13 14.97 14.90
N GLU A 231 3.76 14.19 13.89
CA GLU A 231 3.03 12.93 14.08
C GLU A 231 3.96 11.76 13.77
N MET A 232 3.95 10.75 14.64
CA MET A 232 4.80 9.56 14.51
C MET A 232 4.06 8.46 13.75
N HIS A 233 4.51 8.13 12.54
CA HIS A 233 3.90 7.09 11.72
C HIS A 233 4.78 5.85 11.58
N VAL A 234 4.12 4.70 11.55
CA VAL A 234 4.71 3.38 11.33
C VAL A 234 3.97 2.61 10.24
N ASP A 235 4.47 1.41 9.95
CA ASP A 235 3.90 0.49 8.96
C ASP A 235 2.37 0.34 9.12
N GLY A 236 1.68 0.54 8.04
CA GLY A 236 0.22 0.45 7.99
C GLY A 236 -0.32 -0.93 8.35
N ALA A 237 0.47 -2.00 8.18
CA ALA A 237 0.08 -3.36 8.53
C ALA A 237 -0.10 -3.59 10.05
N VAL A 238 0.27 -2.63 10.89
CA VAL A 238 -0.11 -2.59 12.31
C VAL A 238 -1.63 -2.37 12.48
N GLY A 239 -2.25 -1.59 11.60
CA GLY A 239 -3.68 -1.27 11.64
C GLY A 239 -4.54 -2.11 10.71
N ALA A 240 -4.07 -2.36 9.48
CA ALA A 240 -4.74 -3.21 8.49
C ALA A 240 -3.70 -3.87 7.58
N ARG A 241 -3.80 -5.18 7.39
CA ARG A 241 -2.87 -5.93 6.50
C ARG A 241 -3.16 -5.70 5.02
N VAL A 242 -4.39 -5.45 4.70
CA VAL A 242 -4.89 -5.01 3.40
C VAL A 242 -6.12 -4.15 3.63
N PHE A 243 -6.31 -3.12 2.81
CA PHE A 243 -7.49 -2.26 2.94
C PHE A 243 -8.06 -1.89 1.57
N TYR A 244 -9.32 -1.47 1.57
CA TYR A 244 -10.02 -0.98 0.37
C TYR A 244 -10.58 0.42 0.61
N SER A 245 -11.78 0.55 1.14
CA SER A 245 -12.42 1.84 1.40
C SER A 245 -12.40 2.27 2.87
N GLU A 246 -12.18 1.32 3.78
CA GLU A 246 -12.10 1.50 5.23
C GLU A 246 -13.22 2.38 5.83
N GLY A 247 -14.41 2.34 5.23
CA GLY A 247 -15.56 3.13 5.67
C GLY A 247 -15.47 4.64 5.39
N MET A 248 -14.44 5.10 4.67
CA MET A 248 -14.28 6.50 4.32
C MET A 248 -15.20 6.94 3.19
N PHE A 249 -15.50 6.03 2.27
CA PHE A 249 -16.33 6.28 1.09
C PHE A 249 -16.97 4.98 0.57
N ARG A 250 -17.99 5.14 -0.27
CA ARG A 250 -18.66 4.04 -0.97
C ARG A 250 -18.58 4.29 -2.48
N PRO A 251 -17.73 3.55 -3.22
CA PRO A 251 -17.48 3.80 -4.64
C PRO A 251 -18.75 3.75 -5.49
N SER A 252 -19.63 2.77 -5.30
CA SER A 252 -20.88 2.63 -6.05
C SER A 252 -21.78 3.88 -5.92
N VAL A 253 -21.93 4.38 -4.69
CA VAL A 253 -22.76 5.57 -4.40
C VAL A 253 -22.13 6.83 -5.01
N LEU A 254 -20.81 6.96 -4.93
CA LEU A 254 -20.10 8.13 -5.46
C LEU A 254 -20.02 8.11 -6.98
N ARG A 255 -19.96 6.91 -7.60
CA ARG A 255 -20.10 6.76 -9.05
C ARG A 255 -21.41 7.29 -9.55
N GLU A 256 -22.54 6.91 -8.95
CA GLU A 256 -23.86 7.40 -9.33
C GLU A 256 -23.97 8.94 -9.26
N ARG A 257 -23.25 9.56 -8.30
CA ARG A 257 -23.21 11.02 -8.15
C ARG A 257 -22.26 11.72 -9.10
N GLY A 258 -21.16 11.07 -9.49
CA GLY A 258 -20.07 11.68 -10.26
C GLY A 258 -20.17 11.47 -11.78
N ARG A 259 -20.79 10.40 -12.22
CA ARG A 259 -20.87 10.05 -13.65
C ARG A 259 -21.74 11.01 -14.44
N ARG A 260 -21.32 11.25 -15.69
CA ARG A 260 -22.03 12.09 -16.66
C ARG A 260 -22.78 11.28 -17.72
N ASP A 261 -22.49 9.98 -17.82
CA ASP A 261 -23.11 9.08 -18.80
C ASP A 261 -24.17 8.16 -18.14
N ALA A 262 -24.99 7.51 -18.97
CA ALA A 262 -26.09 6.66 -18.54
C ALA A 262 -25.73 5.18 -18.45
N HIS A 263 -24.44 4.79 -18.68
CA HIS A 263 -24.06 3.38 -18.64
C HIS A 263 -24.02 2.86 -17.20
N GLU A 264 -24.46 1.62 -17.04
CA GLU A 264 -24.31 0.91 -15.78
C GLU A 264 -22.83 0.70 -15.46
N GLY A 265 -22.44 0.79 -14.20
CA GLY A 265 -21.09 0.53 -13.75
C GLY A 265 -21.08 -0.51 -12.63
N ARG A 266 -20.03 -1.32 -12.59
CA ARG A 266 -19.82 -2.36 -11.59
C ARG A 266 -18.40 -2.31 -11.08
N GLU A 267 -18.22 -2.44 -9.79
CA GLU A 267 -16.92 -2.57 -9.15
C GLU A 267 -16.47 -4.04 -9.14
N ASP A 268 -15.21 -4.27 -9.52
CA ASP A 268 -14.53 -5.56 -9.44
C ASP A 268 -13.31 -5.41 -8.51
N ILE A 269 -13.39 -5.95 -7.30
CA ILE A 269 -12.33 -5.84 -6.28
C ILE A 269 -11.39 -7.02 -6.42
N PHE A 270 -10.10 -6.74 -6.58
CA PHE A 270 -9.00 -7.70 -6.64
C PHE A 270 -8.07 -7.47 -5.46
N ILE A 271 -7.72 -8.55 -4.75
CA ILE A 271 -6.80 -8.51 -3.63
C ILE A 271 -5.61 -9.41 -3.94
N ILE A 272 -4.40 -8.87 -3.84
CA ILE A 272 -3.17 -9.65 -3.83
C ILE A 272 -2.66 -9.68 -2.39
N HIS A 273 -2.79 -10.84 -1.75
CA HIS A 273 -2.22 -11.08 -0.44
C HIS A 273 -0.82 -11.68 -0.57
N ASN A 274 0.20 -10.88 -0.24
CA ASN A 274 1.61 -11.27 -0.31
C ASN A 274 2.02 -12.18 0.86
N GLY A 275 1.22 -13.17 1.20
CA GLY A 275 1.47 -14.08 2.31
C GLY A 275 0.72 -15.39 2.12
N GLN A 276 0.90 -16.29 3.07
CA GLN A 276 0.13 -17.53 3.18
C GLN A 276 -0.91 -17.38 4.29
N LEU A 277 -2.12 -17.87 4.10
CA LEU A 277 -3.14 -17.89 5.15
C LEU A 277 -2.82 -18.94 6.22
N PHE A 278 -2.36 -20.11 5.79
CA PHE A 278 -1.95 -21.22 6.67
C PHE A 278 -0.46 -21.48 6.46
N ARG A 279 0.35 -21.18 7.46
CA ARG A 279 1.80 -21.38 7.43
C ARG A 279 2.19 -22.43 8.45
N GLU A 280 3.17 -23.26 8.12
CA GLU A 280 3.72 -24.23 9.04
C GLU A 280 4.25 -23.58 10.33
N THR A 281 4.19 -24.34 11.42
CA THR A 281 4.70 -23.90 12.71
C THR A 281 6.22 -23.82 12.68
N SER A 282 6.78 -22.72 13.17
CA SER A 282 8.23 -22.55 13.32
C SER A 282 8.57 -22.11 14.73
N PRO A 283 9.67 -22.61 15.31
CA PRO A 283 10.09 -22.24 16.67
C PRO A 283 10.50 -20.76 16.71
N THR A 284 10.14 -20.09 17.81
CA THR A 284 10.53 -18.70 18.07
C THR A 284 11.74 -18.66 18.99
N ARG A 285 12.78 -17.94 18.63
CA ARG A 285 13.93 -17.70 19.52
C ARG A 285 13.49 -16.91 20.75
N ARG A 286 13.90 -17.34 21.95
CA ARG A 286 13.49 -16.76 23.24
C ARG A 286 14.29 -15.48 23.57
N THR A 287 14.16 -14.46 22.72
CA THR A 287 14.69 -13.10 22.94
C THR A 287 13.57 -12.08 22.80
N VAL A 288 13.64 -10.97 23.53
CA VAL A 288 12.58 -9.94 23.50
C VAL A 288 12.28 -9.45 22.08
N PRO A 289 13.27 -9.08 21.24
CA PRO A 289 12.96 -8.63 19.88
C PRO A 289 12.28 -9.71 19.02
N ASN A 290 12.75 -10.97 19.10
CA ASN A 290 12.17 -12.06 18.32
C ASN A 290 10.74 -12.39 18.77
N ILE A 291 10.46 -12.35 20.07
CA ILE A 291 9.12 -12.55 20.62
C ILE A 291 8.21 -11.40 20.17
N ALA A 292 8.66 -10.16 20.25
CA ALA A 292 7.88 -8.99 19.86
C ALA A 292 7.53 -9.01 18.34
N LEU A 293 8.51 -9.29 17.47
CA LEU A 293 8.27 -9.46 16.03
C LEU A 293 7.30 -10.64 15.75
N ARG A 294 7.43 -11.74 16.51
CA ARG A 294 6.51 -12.88 16.36
C ARG A 294 5.09 -12.57 16.81
N VAL A 295 4.91 -11.72 17.82
CA VAL A 295 3.59 -11.23 18.23
C VAL A 295 2.99 -10.37 17.13
N LEU A 296 3.75 -9.46 16.51
CA LEU A 296 3.30 -8.67 15.36
C LEU A 296 2.91 -9.56 14.17
N ASP A 297 3.66 -10.63 13.90
CA ASP A 297 3.30 -11.61 12.85
C ASP A 297 2.02 -12.37 13.19
N ALA A 298 1.86 -12.80 14.43
CA ALA A 298 0.66 -13.53 14.88
C ALA A 298 -0.60 -12.65 14.83
N THR A 299 -0.51 -11.40 15.32
CA THR A 299 -1.63 -10.46 15.25
C THR A 299 -1.97 -10.10 13.80
N GLY A 300 -0.95 -9.98 12.95
CA GLY A 300 -1.13 -9.74 11.54
C GLY A 300 -1.86 -10.86 10.80
N ARG A 301 -1.63 -12.12 11.18
CA ARG A 301 -2.38 -13.25 10.61
C ARG A 301 -3.85 -13.23 10.99
N ALA A 302 -4.16 -12.95 12.26
CA ALA A 302 -5.55 -12.75 12.66
C ALA A 302 -6.16 -11.55 11.92
N GLY A 303 -5.39 -10.48 11.73
CA GLY A 303 -5.78 -9.27 11.03
C GLY A 303 -6.16 -9.52 9.57
N ILE A 304 -5.34 -10.25 8.79
CA ILE A 304 -5.63 -10.46 7.36
C ILE A 304 -6.97 -11.17 7.13
N ILE A 305 -7.31 -12.14 7.97
CA ILE A 305 -8.60 -12.83 7.88
C ILE A 305 -9.74 -11.83 8.12
N GLY A 306 -9.62 -10.99 9.15
CA GLY A 306 -10.59 -9.93 9.44
C GLY A 306 -10.70 -8.91 8.31
N ASP A 307 -9.59 -8.52 7.70
CA ASP A 307 -9.56 -7.58 6.58
C ASP A 307 -10.24 -8.16 5.35
N LEU A 308 -9.98 -9.41 4.99
CA LEU A 308 -10.64 -10.10 3.88
C LEU A 308 -12.17 -10.19 4.11
N PHE A 309 -12.60 -10.55 5.31
CA PHE A 309 -14.03 -10.57 5.65
C PHE A 309 -14.66 -9.18 5.58
N ARG A 310 -13.96 -8.15 6.06
CA ARG A 310 -14.45 -6.77 5.99
C ARG A 310 -14.60 -6.31 4.55
N ILE A 311 -13.58 -6.51 3.71
CA ILE A 311 -13.63 -6.13 2.28
C ILE A 311 -14.69 -6.94 1.55
N HIS A 312 -14.82 -8.25 1.82
CA HIS A 312 -15.89 -9.09 1.24
C HIS A 312 -17.29 -8.58 1.63
N THR A 313 -17.48 -8.16 2.89
CA THR A 313 -18.75 -7.59 3.33
C THR A 313 -19.07 -6.29 2.61
N VAL A 314 -18.08 -5.41 2.43
CA VAL A 314 -18.22 -4.18 1.65
C VAL A 314 -18.54 -4.51 0.19
N ALA A 315 -17.81 -5.44 -0.43
CA ALA A 315 -18.03 -5.87 -1.81
C ALA A 315 -19.47 -6.34 -2.02
N ARG A 316 -19.97 -7.18 -1.11
CA ARG A 316 -21.37 -7.63 -1.16
C ARG A 316 -22.38 -6.49 -1.02
N ALA A 317 -22.13 -5.55 -0.12
CA ALA A 317 -23.00 -4.39 0.08
C ALA A 317 -23.02 -3.43 -1.13
N GLU A 318 -21.91 -3.38 -1.89
CA GLU A 318 -21.75 -2.58 -3.10
C GLU A 318 -22.18 -3.32 -4.39
N GLY A 319 -22.55 -4.61 -4.32
CA GLY A 319 -22.79 -5.45 -5.49
C GLY A 319 -21.54 -5.73 -6.33
N ALA A 320 -20.35 -5.56 -5.74
CA ALA A 320 -19.06 -5.73 -6.38
C ALA A 320 -18.63 -7.19 -6.46
N ALA A 321 -17.88 -7.56 -7.51
CA ALA A 321 -17.18 -8.84 -7.54
C ALA A 321 -16.00 -8.81 -6.54
N PHE A 322 -15.74 -9.96 -5.91
CA PHE A 322 -14.66 -10.09 -4.93
C PHE A 322 -13.72 -11.22 -5.38
N ASN A 323 -12.52 -10.85 -5.72
CA ASN A 323 -11.47 -11.73 -6.20
C ASN A 323 -10.23 -11.58 -5.32
N TRP A 324 -9.55 -12.67 -5.00
CA TRP A 324 -8.32 -12.58 -4.24
C TRP A 324 -7.36 -13.73 -4.57
N VAL A 325 -6.09 -13.48 -4.38
CA VAL A 325 -5.00 -14.43 -4.55
C VAL A 325 -4.04 -14.34 -3.38
N THR A 326 -3.42 -15.46 -3.04
CA THR A 326 -2.45 -15.59 -1.96
C THR A 326 -1.34 -16.54 -2.39
N ILE A 327 -0.19 -16.49 -1.72
CA ILE A 327 0.84 -17.52 -1.89
C ILE A 327 0.22 -18.87 -1.50
N PRO A 328 0.29 -19.90 -2.37
CA PRO A 328 -0.23 -21.22 -2.05
C PRO A 328 0.42 -21.80 -0.78
N ASP A 329 -0.36 -22.51 0.03
CA ASP A 329 0.09 -23.02 1.34
C ASP A 329 1.16 -24.12 1.22
N ASP A 330 1.22 -24.81 0.07
CA ASP A 330 2.20 -25.84 -0.26
C ASP A 330 3.55 -25.28 -0.75
N VAL A 331 3.65 -23.98 -0.97
CA VAL A 331 4.90 -23.29 -1.34
C VAL A 331 5.76 -23.16 -0.08
N THR A 332 6.88 -23.85 -0.06
CA THR A 332 7.88 -23.77 1.02
C THR A 332 9.18 -23.17 0.49
N ILE A 333 9.46 -21.93 0.87
CA ILE A 333 10.70 -21.22 0.55
C ILE A 333 11.36 -20.85 1.87
N ALA A 334 12.61 -21.27 2.07
CA ALA A 334 13.39 -20.99 3.27
C ALA A 334 14.46 -19.93 2.93
N PRO A 335 14.21 -18.64 3.20
CA PRO A 335 15.18 -17.61 2.90
C PRO A 335 16.37 -17.67 3.87
N GLU A 336 17.58 -17.44 3.37
CA GLU A 336 18.79 -17.33 4.18
C GLU A 336 18.85 -16.03 4.99
N GLN A 337 18.20 -14.99 4.47
CA GLN A 337 18.10 -13.67 5.10
C GLN A 337 16.70 -13.06 4.88
N ALA A 338 16.39 -11.96 5.57
CA ALA A 338 15.07 -11.33 5.55
C ALA A 338 14.62 -10.87 4.13
N PHE A 339 15.58 -10.37 3.33
CA PHE A 339 15.42 -10.07 1.91
C PHE A 339 16.51 -10.83 1.16
N ASP A 340 16.16 -12.00 0.67
CA ASP A 340 17.04 -12.91 -0.03
C ASP A 340 16.66 -12.94 -1.52
N PRO A 341 17.50 -12.41 -2.44
CA PRO A 341 17.18 -12.34 -3.85
C PRO A 341 16.80 -13.68 -4.49
N VAL A 342 17.42 -14.79 -4.04
CA VAL A 342 17.11 -16.13 -4.56
C VAL A 342 15.70 -16.55 -4.18
N SER A 343 15.34 -16.41 -2.90
CA SER A 343 14.00 -16.72 -2.40
C SER A 343 12.95 -15.78 -2.97
N MET A 344 13.30 -14.50 -3.16
CA MET A 344 12.40 -13.52 -3.78
C MET A 344 12.18 -13.82 -5.26
N GLN A 345 13.19 -14.27 -6.01
CA GLN A 345 13.00 -14.73 -7.39
C GLN A 345 12.09 -15.96 -7.44
N GLN A 346 12.24 -16.92 -6.53
CA GLN A 346 11.34 -18.08 -6.46
C GLN A 346 9.89 -17.66 -6.18
N LEU A 347 9.67 -16.72 -5.24
CA LEU A 347 8.34 -16.19 -4.97
C LEU A 347 7.75 -15.42 -6.17
N TYR A 348 8.59 -14.67 -6.88
CA TYR A 348 8.20 -14.02 -8.13
C TYR A 348 7.73 -15.06 -9.16
N ASP A 349 8.49 -16.13 -9.36
CA ASP A 349 8.16 -17.18 -10.33
C ASP A 349 6.86 -17.92 -9.95
N VAL A 350 6.60 -18.12 -8.65
CA VAL A 350 5.31 -18.65 -8.15
C VAL A 350 4.15 -17.70 -8.49
N GLY A 351 4.35 -16.39 -8.34
CA GLY A 351 3.33 -15.40 -8.67
C GLY A 351 3.05 -15.32 -10.16
N PHE A 352 4.11 -15.34 -10.95
CA PHE A 352 4.08 -15.26 -12.42
C PHE A 352 3.40 -16.48 -13.05
#